data_2b16be94b4213da60bf9d3ca388d45e7
#
_entry.id   2b16be94b4213da60bf9d3ca388d45e7
#
_cell.length_a   1.000
_cell.length_b   1.000
_cell.length_c   1.000
_cell.angle_alpha   90.00
_cell.angle_beta   90.00
_cell.angle_gamma   90.00
#
_symmetry.space_group_name_H-M   'P 1'
#
loop_
_entity.id
_entity.type
_entity.pdbx_description
1 polymer ?
#
loop_
_entity_poly.entity_id
_entity_poly.type
_entity_poly.pdbx_seq_one_letter_code
_entity_poly.pdbx_strand_id
1 'polypeptide(L)'
;MFSIIKSGMSSAMHELSVISNNVSNANSNGFKKSLVAFSDFAGGLLPDAVESVSSGLGSFVDETRISDGQGAVLSTENITDMALIGNGFFAIQNLSDNSVSFTRNGAFGLDENGFLTTGDNHRVLGAPLVDGAFAPIAGGIETLFPIQIPTQQEDVIMSELKIAEDG
;
A
#
# COMPACT_ATOMS: atom_id res chain seq x y z
N MET A 1 24.62 -27.91 -17.41
CA MET A 1 23.19 -28.29 -17.40
C MET A 1 22.57 -28.22 -16.00
N PHE A 2 23.14 -28.79 -14.96
CA PHE A 2 22.56 -28.73 -13.60
C PHE A 2 22.39 -27.30 -13.06
N SER A 3 23.27 -26.37 -13.38
CA SER A 3 23.15 -24.97 -12.95
C SER A 3 21.95 -24.26 -13.57
N ILE A 4 21.65 -24.52 -14.83
CA ILE A 4 20.50 -23.96 -15.54
C ILE A 4 19.18 -24.48 -14.94
N ILE A 5 19.12 -25.79 -14.68
CA ILE A 5 17.96 -26.41 -14.04
C ILE A 5 17.76 -25.84 -12.63
N LYS A 6 18.85 -25.69 -11.86
CA LYS A 6 18.81 -25.12 -10.52
C LYS A 6 18.33 -23.66 -10.53
N SER A 7 18.83 -22.83 -11.47
CA SER A 7 18.41 -21.43 -11.57
C SER A 7 16.93 -21.32 -11.97
N GLY A 8 16.48 -22.11 -12.96
CA GLY A 8 15.06 -22.13 -13.36
C GLY A 8 14.15 -22.61 -12.22
N MET A 9 14.55 -23.64 -11.48
CA MET A 9 13.80 -24.12 -10.32
C MET A 9 13.75 -23.06 -9.20
N SER A 10 14.86 -22.37 -8.92
CA SER A 10 14.91 -21.29 -7.93
C SER A 10 13.98 -20.13 -8.32
N SER A 11 14.00 -19.74 -9.59
CA SER A 11 13.12 -18.69 -10.13
C SER A 11 11.63 -19.09 -10.01
N ALA A 12 11.30 -20.33 -10.37
CA ALA A 12 9.93 -20.83 -10.25
C ALA A 12 9.46 -20.92 -8.79
N MET A 13 10.31 -21.30 -7.86
CA MET A 13 9.99 -21.33 -6.42
C MET A 13 9.76 -19.92 -5.88
N HIS A 14 10.55 -18.93 -6.32
CA HIS A 14 10.33 -17.54 -5.94
C HIS A 14 8.98 -17.01 -6.47
N GLU A 15 8.68 -17.26 -7.74
CA GLU A 15 7.39 -16.90 -8.34
C GLU A 15 6.22 -17.54 -7.58
N LEU A 16 6.32 -18.82 -7.26
CA LEU A 16 5.30 -19.53 -6.49
C LEU A 16 5.10 -18.91 -5.10
N SER A 17 6.19 -18.49 -4.44
CA SER A 17 6.13 -17.79 -3.15
C SER A 17 5.37 -16.48 -3.27
N VAL A 18 5.64 -15.67 -4.31
CA VAL A 18 4.96 -14.38 -4.55
C VAL A 18 3.48 -14.61 -4.89
N ILE A 19 3.17 -15.59 -5.74
CA ILE A 19 1.78 -15.95 -6.05
C ILE A 19 1.04 -16.40 -4.79
N SER A 20 1.65 -17.24 -3.96
CA SER A 20 1.06 -17.70 -2.70
C SER A 20 0.75 -16.54 -1.76
N ASN A 21 1.66 -15.57 -1.65
CA ASN A 21 1.43 -14.36 -0.87
C ASN A 21 0.28 -13.53 -1.46
N ASN A 22 0.24 -13.34 -2.78
CA ASN A 22 -0.84 -12.61 -3.44
C ASN A 22 -2.20 -13.29 -3.21
N VAL A 23 -2.27 -14.61 -3.32
CA VAL A 23 -3.51 -15.38 -3.09
C VAL A 23 -3.93 -15.31 -1.62
N SER A 24 -3.00 -15.46 -0.69
CA SER A 24 -3.27 -15.36 0.75
C SER A 24 -3.87 -14.00 1.13
N ASN A 25 -3.44 -12.93 0.45
CA ASN A 25 -3.89 -11.57 0.72
C ASN A 25 -4.93 -11.04 -0.28
N ALA A 26 -5.51 -11.92 -1.12
CA ALA A 26 -6.46 -11.49 -2.17
C ALA A 26 -7.71 -10.80 -1.61
N ASN A 27 -8.12 -11.13 -0.39
CA ASN A 27 -9.26 -10.53 0.31
C ASN A 27 -8.85 -9.45 1.33
N SER A 28 -7.57 -9.07 1.38
CA SER A 28 -7.11 -8.00 2.29
C SER A 28 -7.39 -6.64 1.67
N ASN A 29 -8.05 -5.76 2.43
CA ASN A 29 -8.35 -4.39 1.99
C ASN A 29 -7.05 -3.60 1.76
N GLY A 30 -6.97 -2.92 0.62
CA GLY A 30 -5.79 -2.11 0.27
C GLY A 30 -4.54 -2.91 -0.11
N PHE A 31 -4.62 -4.24 -0.23
CA PHE A 31 -3.48 -5.05 -0.65
C PHE A 31 -3.08 -4.76 -2.10
N LYS A 32 -1.79 -4.60 -2.32
CA LYS A 32 -1.18 -4.44 -3.65
C LYS A 32 -0.40 -5.70 -4.00
N LYS A 33 -0.81 -6.37 -5.09
CA LYS A 33 -0.15 -7.60 -5.54
C LYS A 33 1.29 -7.33 -5.97
N SER A 34 2.17 -8.27 -5.68
CA SER A 34 3.54 -8.27 -6.17
C SER A 34 3.64 -9.04 -7.49
N LEU A 35 4.49 -8.57 -8.37
CA LEU A 35 4.81 -9.18 -9.66
C LEU A 35 6.31 -9.44 -9.71
N VAL A 36 6.70 -10.60 -10.22
CA VAL A 36 8.11 -10.98 -10.40
C VAL A 36 8.51 -10.75 -11.85
N ALA A 37 9.63 -10.08 -12.05
CA ALA A 37 10.28 -9.98 -13.35
C ALA A 37 11.51 -10.91 -13.37
N PHE A 38 11.66 -11.63 -14.46
CA PHE A 38 12.79 -12.52 -14.69
C PHE A 38 13.67 -11.96 -15.80
N SER A 39 14.97 -12.12 -15.63
CA SER A 39 15.95 -11.83 -16.67
C SER A 39 16.75 -13.08 -17.00
N ASP A 40 17.17 -13.16 -18.26
CA ASP A 40 18.06 -14.21 -18.73
C ASP A 40 19.52 -13.84 -18.45
N PHE A 41 20.35 -14.80 -18.10
CA PHE A 41 21.79 -14.64 -18.11
C PHE A 41 22.26 -14.64 -19.57
N ALA A 42 22.29 -13.46 -20.19
CA ALA A 42 23.00 -13.28 -21.48
C ALA A 42 24.50 -13.38 -21.20
N GLY A 43 25.12 -14.46 -21.63
CA GLY A 43 26.57 -14.57 -21.64
C GLY A 43 27.15 -13.38 -22.39
N GLY A 44 28.01 -12.60 -21.69
CA GLY A 44 28.56 -11.35 -22.22
C GLY A 44 29.08 -11.56 -23.65
N LEU A 45 28.54 -10.77 -24.57
CA LEU A 45 29.05 -10.64 -25.92
C LEU A 45 30.48 -10.10 -25.84
N LEU A 46 31.44 -10.99 -25.88
CA LEU A 46 32.79 -10.58 -26.26
C LEU A 46 32.71 -10.09 -27.73
N PRO A 47 33.30 -8.92 -28.07
CA PRO A 47 33.16 -8.30 -29.38
C PRO A 47 33.64 -9.14 -30.59
N ASP A 48 34.23 -10.31 -30.36
CA ASP A 48 34.84 -11.18 -31.34
C ASP A 48 34.34 -12.65 -31.33
N ALA A 49 33.23 -12.93 -30.64
CA ALA A 49 32.67 -14.28 -30.66
C ALA A 49 31.73 -14.43 -31.84
N VAL A 50 32.25 -15.12 -32.86
CA VAL A 50 31.56 -15.66 -34.04
C VAL A 50 30.22 -16.29 -33.63
N GLU A 51 29.19 -16.01 -34.47
CA GLU A 51 27.86 -16.65 -34.46
C GLU A 51 27.88 -18.13 -34.06
N SER A 52 27.80 -18.43 -32.80
CA SER A 52 27.36 -19.76 -32.39
C SER A 52 27.04 -19.79 -30.88
N VAL A 53 25.79 -20.13 -30.67
CA VAL A 53 25.23 -20.60 -29.40
C VAL A 53 24.80 -19.51 -28.42
N SER A 54 23.63 -18.96 -28.67
CA SER A 54 22.79 -18.44 -27.61
C SER A 54 22.20 -19.63 -26.80
N SER A 55 23.06 -20.39 -26.15
CA SER A 55 22.60 -21.31 -25.12
C SER A 55 22.29 -20.46 -23.90
N GLY A 56 21.02 -20.32 -23.56
CA GLY A 56 20.62 -19.61 -22.34
C GLY A 56 21.40 -20.16 -21.14
N LEU A 57 21.97 -19.28 -20.35
CA LEU A 57 22.75 -19.64 -19.16
C LEU A 57 21.86 -19.82 -17.91
N GLY A 58 20.57 -19.69 -18.07
CA GLY A 58 19.57 -19.78 -17.02
C GLY A 58 18.86 -18.47 -16.78
N SER A 59 17.94 -18.48 -15.84
CA SER A 59 17.13 -17.31 -15.44
C SER A 59 17.41 -16.94 -13.99
N PHE A 60 17.27 -15.67 -13.68
CA PHE A 60 17.27 -15.16 -12.31
C PHE A 60 16.12 -14.18 -12.10
N VAL A 61 15.75 -13.97 -10.85
CA VAL A 61 14.80 -12.95 -10.46
C VAL A 61 15.50 -11.61 -10.52
N ASP A 62 15.07 -10.76 -11.43
CA ASP A 62 15.61 -9.43 -11.60
C ASP A 62 15.04 -8.48 -10.56
N GLU A 63 13.70 -8.43 -10.50
CA GLU A 63 13.00 -7.51 -9.63
C GLU A 63 11.64 -8.07 -9.19
N THR A 64 11.25 -7.72 -7.97
CA THR A 64 9.86 -7.90 -7.51
C THR A 64 9.21 -6.52 -7.39
N ARG A 65 8.21 -6.26 -8.22
CA ARG A 65 7.48 -4.99 -8.27
C ARG A 65 6.13 -5.10 -7.62
N ILE A 66 5.74 -4.03 -6.92
CA ILE A 66 4.36 -3.88 -6.45
C ILE A 66 3.52 -3.28 -7.57
N SER A 67 2.37 -3.89 -7.86
CA SER A 67 1.44 -3.40 -8.87
C SER A 67 0.71 -2.16 -8.38
N ASP A 68 0.78 -1.05 -9.11
CA ASP A 68 0.07 0.20 -8.81
C ASP A 68 -1.39 0.20 -9.28
N GLY A 69 -1.86 -0.87 -9.92
CA GLY A 69 -3.21 -0.97 -10.43
C GLY A 69 -4.27 -0.69 -9.35
N GLN A 70 -5.29 0.11 -9.69
CA GLN A 70 -6.43 0.37 -8.82
C GLN A 70 -7.29 -0.89 -8.70
N GLY A 71 -7.59 -1.29 -7.45
CA GLY A 71 -8.55 -2.36 -7.15
C GLY A 71 -10.00 -1.89 -7.30
N ALA A 72 -10.93 -2.84 -7.22
CA ALA A 72 -12.34 -2.51 -7.15
C ALA A 72 -12.65 -1.75 -5.86
N VAL A 73 -13.38 -0.64 -5.98
CA VAL A 73 -13.91 0.09 -4.83
C VAL A 73 -15.26 -0.52 -4.49
N LEU A 74 -15.41 -0.95 -3.25
CA LEU A 74 -16.64 -1.54 -2.73
C LEU A 74 -17.28 -0.55 -1.78
N SER A 75 -18.58 -0.33 -1.93
CA SER A 75 -19.36 0.46 -0.96
C SER A 75 -19.69 -0.43 0.24
N THR A 76 -19.45 0.08 1.43
CA THR A 76 -19.79 -0.56 2.71
C THR A 76 -20.89 0.22 3.42
N GLU A 77 -21.45 -0.35 4.47
CA GLU A 77 -22.46 0.33 5.32
C GLU A 77 -21.82 1.19 6.42
N ASN A 78 -20.50 1.12 6.57
CA ASN A 78 -19.77 1.88 7.59
C ASN A 78 -19.40 3.26 7.06
N ILE A 79 -19.79 4.29 7.79
CA ILE A 79 -19.54 5.70 7.42
C ILE A 79 -18.06 6.06 7.50
N THR A 80 -17.30 5.37 8.35
CA THR A 80 -15.88 5.61 8.55
C THR A 80 -14.97 4.87 7.58
N ASP A 81 -15.54 3.99 6.73
CA ASP A 81 -14.77 3.32 5.71
C ASP A 81 -14.48 4.27 4.54
N MET A 82 -13.23 4.39 4.19
CA MET A 82 -12.75 5.26 3.11
C MET A 82 -11.96 4.49 2.08
N ALA A 83 -12.15 4.79 0.80
CA ALA A 83 -11.37 4.23 -0.29
C ALA A 83 -10.60 5.33 -1.01
N LEU A 84 -9.32 5.10 -1.23
CA LEU A 84 -8.46 6.03 -1.93
C LEU A 84 -8.43 5.68 -3.42
N ILE A 85 -8.86 6.61 -4.27
CA ILE A 85 -8.84 6.48 -5.74
C ILE A 85 -7.63 7.23 -6.27
N GLY A 86 -6.80 6.54 -7.04
CA GLY A 86 -5.55 7.12 -7.57
C GLY A 86 -4.31 6.79 -6.74
N ASN A 87 -3.31 7.67 -6.81
CA ASN A 87 -2.03 7.48 -6.15
C ASN A 87 -2.03 8.18 -4.78
N GLY A 88 -1.72 7.44 -3.72
CA GLY A 88 -1.63 7.99 -2.39
C GLY A 88 -1.74 6.92 -1.30
N PHE A 89 -1.61 7.32 -0.06
CA PHE A 89 -1.72 6.47 1.12
C PHE A 89 -2.33 7.29 2.26
N PHE A 90 -3.05 6.63 3.13
CA PHE A 90 -3.43 7.20 4.41
C PHE A 90 -2.21 7.21 5.33
N ALA A 91 -1.96 8.32 5.98
CA ALA A 91 -0.95 8.41 7.03
C ALA A 91 -1.56 7.96 8.36
N ILE A 92 -0.88 7.08 9.05
CA ILE A 92 -1.29 6.57 10.35
C ILE A 92 -0.15 6.71 11.35
N GLN A 93 -0.49 6.97 12.61
CA GLN A 93 0.46 7.14 13.70
C GLN A 93 0.27 6.02 14.73
N ASN A 94 1.36 5.36 15.07
CA ASN A 94 1.40 4.40 16.15
C ASN A 94 1.37 5.14 17.50
N LEU A 95 0.45 4.73 18.39
CA LEU A 95 0.30 5.34 19.71
C LEU A 95 1.44 5.03 20.68
N SER A 96 2.22 3.96 20.45
CA SER A 96 3.26 3.53 21.38
C SER A 96 4.57 4.28 21.21
N ASP A 97 4.95 4.58 19.96
CA ASP A 97 6.25 5.18 19.61
C ASP A 97 6.14 6.46 18.77
N ASN A 98 4.90 6.91 18.48
CA ASN A 98 4.58 8.03 17.60
C ASN A 98 5.15 7.91 16.18
N SER A 99 5.58 6.72 15.77
CA SER A 99 6.04 6.49 14.39
C SER A 99 4.90 6.65 13.40
N VAL A 100 5.20 7.28 12.25
CA VAL A 100 4.25 7.44 11.16
C VAL A 100 4.47 6.35 10.14
N SER A 101 3.39 5.69 9.75
CA SER A 101 3.35 4.67 8.72
C SER A 101 2.29 5.02 7.68
N PHE A 102 2.32 4.33 6.55
CA PHE A 102 1.38 4.57 5.46
C PHE A 102 0.60 3.30 5.13
N THR A 103 -0.71 3.45 4.93
CA THR A 103 -1.59 2.33 4.58
C THR A 103 -2.53 2.70 3.44
N ARG A 104 -3.00 1.72 2.70
CA ARG A 104 -4.13 1.84 1.77
C ARG A 104 -5.41 1.20 2.29
N ASN A 105 -5.32 0.55 3.46
CA ASN A 105 -6.51 0.04 4.12
C ASN A 105 -7.28 1.21 4.72
N GLY A 106 -8.49 1.45 4.23
CA GLY A 106 -9.37 2.52 4.69
C GLY A 106 -10.51 2.03 5.58
N ALA A 107 -10.43 0.82 6.10
CA ALA A 107 -11.38 0.34 7.12
C ALA A 107 -11.01 0.95 8.47
N PHE A 108 -11.62 2.10 8.77
CA PHE A 108 -11.37 2.84 9.99
C PHE A 108 -12.53 2.71 10.98
N GLY A 109 -12.21 2.82 12.26
CA GLY A 109 -13.17 2.90 13.36
C GLY A 109 -12.95 4.16 14.19
N LEU A 110 -13.86 4.42 15.10
CA LEU A 110 -13.72 5.49 16.10
C LEU A 110 -13.35 4.88 17.44
N ASP A 111 -12.39 5.48 18.12
CA ASP A 111 -12.08 5.15 19.51
C ASP A 111 -13.06 5.85 20.48
N GLU A 112 -12.94 5.54 21.79
CA GLU A 112 -13.78 6.13 22.84
C GLU A 112 -13.67 7.66 22.93
N ASN A 113 -12.57 8.23 22.42
CA ASN A 113 -12.29 9.65 22.43
C ASN A 113 -12.68 10.34 21.10
N GLY A 114 -13.25 9.59 20.15
CA GLY A 114 -13.63 10.08 18.84
C GLY A 114 -12.49 10.21 17.84
N PHE A 115 -11.33 9.62 18.09
CA PHE A 115 -10.25 9.57 17.09
C PHE A 115 -10.52 8.48 16.05
N LEU A 116 -10.21 8.80 14.82
CA LEU A 116 -10.25 7.84 13.73
C LEU A 116 -9.06 6.89 13.84
N THR A 117 -9.31 5.59 13.96
CA THR A 117 -8.28 4.57 14.21
C THR A 117 -8.40 3.40 13.25
N THR A 118 -7.28 2.71 13.04
CA THR A 118 -7.24 1.41 12.36
C THR A 118 -7.55 0.27 13.34
N GLY A 119 -7.82 -0.94 12.81
CA GLY A 119 -8.01 -2.14 13.62
C GLY A 119 -6.84 -2.47 14.56
N ASP A 120 -5.62 -2.02 14.22
CA ASP A 120 -4.42 -2.17 15.04
C ASP A 120 -4.19 -1.00 16.01
N ASN A 121 -5.21 -0.18 16.24
CA ASN A 121 -5.18 0.97 17.15
C ASN A 121 -4.15 2.05 16.80
N HIS A 122 -3.88 2.26 15.51
CA HIS A 122 -3.11 3.41 15.03
C HIS A 122 -4.09 4.55 14.71
N ARG A 123 -3.72 5.80 15.01
CA ARG A 123 -4.54 6.98 14.69
C ARG A 123 -4.32 7.41 13.25
N VAL A 124 -5.40 7.75 12.56
CA VAL A 124 -5.34 8.32 11.22
C VAL A 124 -4.97 9.80 11.32
N LEU A 125 -4.01 10.21 10.50
CA LEU A 125 -3.55 11.59 10.44
C LEU A 125 -4.16 12.32 9.26
N GLY A 126 -4.48 13.59 9.46
CA GLY A 126 -5.00 14.50 8.43
C GLY A 126 -4.39 15.87 8.52
N ALA A 127 -4.53 16.65 7.45
CA ALA A 127 -4.13 18.05 7.44
C ALA A 127 -5.25 18.92 8.04
N PRO A 128 -4.91 19.96 8.83
CA PRO A 128 -5.92 20.87 9.35
C PRO A 128 -6.52 21.72 8.23
N LEU A 129 -7.82 21.98 8.30
CA LEU A 129 -8.47 23.03 7.51
C LEU A 129 -8.14 24.40 8.12
N VAL A 130 -7.56 25.29 7.32
CA VAL A 130 -7.34 26.69 7.69
C VAL A 130 -8.19 27.55 6.76
N ASP A 131 -9.12 28.31 7.32
CA ASP A 131 -10.07 29.19 6.58
C ASP A 131 -10.88 28.47 5.49
N GLY A 132 -11.22 27.18 5.71
CA GLY A 132 -12.01 26.39 4.76
C GLY A 132 -11.20 25.88 3.55
N ALA A 133 -9.90 26.04 3.54
CA ALA A 133 -9.00 25.44 2.56
C ALA A 133 -8.03 24.46 3.26
N PHE A 134 -7.66 23.40 2.56
CA PHE A 134 -6.62 22.50 3.07
C PHE A 134 -5.30 23.26 3.20
N ALA A 135 -4.72 23.26 4.39
CA ALA A 135 -3.39 23.81 4.56
C ALA A 135 -2.41 23.02 3.67
N PRO A 136 -1.62 23.70 2.81
CA PRO A 136 -0.60 23.01 2.05
C PRO A 136 0.35 22.31 3.04
N ILE A 137 0.63 21.03 2.82
CA ILE A 137 1.57 20.24 3.65
C ILE A 137 3.01 20.72 3.37
N ALA A 138 3.28 22.00 3.64
CA ALA A 138 4.56 22.62 3.38
C ALA A 138 5.66 22.17 4.37
N GLY A 139 5.27 21.58 5.49
CA GLY A 139 6.16 21.09 6.56
C GLY A 139 6.39 19.57 6.57
N GLY A 140 5.88 18.84 5.59
CA GLY A 140 5.98 17.39 5.58
C GLY A 140 5.05 16.70 6.60
N ILE A 141 5.39 15.47 6.99
CA ILE A 141 4.58 14.61 7.87
C ILE A 141 4.35 15.22 9.26
N GLU A 142 5.23 16.11 9.70
CA GLU A 142 5.18 16.75 11.02
C GLU A 142 4.02 17.74 11.19
N THR A 143 3.37 18.13 10.09
CA THR A 143 2.21 19.03 10.10
C THR A 143 0.87 18.30 10.13
N LEU A 144 0.87 16.98 10.13
CA LEU A 144 -0.33 16.19 10.21
C LEU A 144 -0.74 15.97 11.67
N PHE A 145 -2.05 16.03 11.91
CA PHE A 145 -2.66 15.84 13.24
C PHE A 145 -3.60 14.64 13.22
N PRO A 146 -3.75 13.94 14.35
CA PRO A 146 -4.75 12.88 14.48
C PRO A 146 -6.16 13.44 14.21
N ILE A 147 -6.90 12.78 13.33
CA ILE A 147 -8.27 13.15 13.00
C ILE A 147 -9.16 12.79 14.19
N GLN A 148 -9.80 13.79 14.78
CA GLN A 148 -10.75 13.60 15.86
C GLN A 148 -12.11 14.12 15.44
N ILE A 149 -13.12 13.28 15.56
CA ILE A 149 -14.53 13.61 15.35
C ILE A 149 -15.13 13.88 16.72
N PRO A 150 -15.55 15.12 17.04
CA PRO A 150 -16.11 15.42 18.34
C PRO A 150 -17.43 14.65 18.52
N THR A 151 -17.44 13.70 19.42
CA THR A 151 -18.63 12.86 19.71
C THR A 151 -19.61 13.54 20.64
N GLN A 152 -19.19 14.58 21.36
CA GLN A 152 -20.04 15.37 22.28
C GLN A 152 -19.60 16.84 22.25
N GLN A 153 -20.42 17.67 21.67
CA GLN A 153 -20.41 19.11 21.92
C GLN A 153 -21.76 19.44 22.57
N GLU A 154 -21.75 20.10 23.71
CA GLU A 154 -22.89 20.27 24.63
C GLU A 154 -24.16 20.90 23.99
N ASP A 155 -24.12 21.37 22.76
CA ASP A 155 -25.24 22.02 22.05
C ASP A 155 -25.43 21.60 20.59
N VAL A 156 -24.68 20.65 20.06
CA VAL A 156 -24.84 20.19 18.66
C VAL A 156 -25.06 18.69 18.63
N ILE A 157 -26.31 18.31 18.37
CA ILE A 157 -26.65 16.94 18.00
C ILE A 157 -26.06 16.74 16.60
N MET A 158 -24.95 16.01 16.49
CA MET A 158 -24.45 15.54 15.21
C MET A 158 -25.44 14.53 14.63
N SER A 159 -26.33 15.00 13.78
CA SER A 159 -27.37 14.15 13.17
C SER A 159 -26.86 13.35 11.98
N GLU A 160 -25.74 13.73 11.39
CA GLU A 160 -25.20 13.05 10.20
C GLU A 160 -23.71 13.37 10.03
N LEU A 161 -22.86 12.33 10.04
CA LEU A 161 -21.48 12.43 9.60
C LEU A 161 -21.43 12.23 8.08
N LYS A 162 -20.95 13.22 7.36
CA LYS A 162 -20.73 13.16 5.91
C LYS A 162 -19.26 13.34 5.62
N ILE A 163 -18.68 12.39 4.90
CA ILE A 163 -17.34 12.49 4.35
C ILE A 163 -17.46 12.94 2.89
N ALA A 164 -16.83 14.05 2.54
CA ALA A 164 -16.86 14.56 1.17
C ALA A 164 -15.99 13.69 0.24
N GLU A 165 -16.31 13.69 -1.07
CA GLU A 165 -15.60 12.86 -2.06
C GLU A 165 -14.14 13.28 -2.29
N ASP A 166 -13.78 14.47 -1.89
CA ASP A 166 -12.45 15.09 -2.03
C ASP A 166 -11.61 15.05 -0.73
N GLY A 167 -12.07 14.35 0.29
CA GLY A 167 -11.32 14.03 1.51
C GLY A 167 -11.48 15.01 2.64
#